data_781b3dc1b95e52cbc6419e68b803c6cb
#
_entry.id   781b3dc1b95e52cbc6419e68b803c6cb
#
_cell.length_a   1.000
_cell.length_b   1.000
_cell.length_c   1.000
_cell.angle_alpha   90.00
_cell.angle_beta   90.00
_cell.angle_gamma   90.00
#
_symmetry.space_group_name_H-M   'P 1'
#
loop_
_entity.id
_entity.type
_entity.pdbx_description
1 polymer ?
#
loop_
_entity_poly.entity_id
_entity_poly.type
_entity_poly.pdbx_seq_one_letter_code
_entity_poly.pdbx_strand_id
1 'polypeptide(L)'
;NGVSLGETLPQDAGTYTVNITRPEDDLYKAVSETATLVINKAGMALKSVPTLNGNDVTAELTQDIADIAWNPGSVSTLSKLRAAATGTPTNNEVNVIRFTPKDKNNYEPVDYYIAVGEVEPVTLTTKDTYVTNGGLEVTSTEIAKGTKLTLKAIAPEGQRFVKWKEDNDTNIEREVTMNADATYTPVFEALKTLSIKNRLIEKSYDGAIQVVSLSELFNETGLPENEIVLKYANVDGSSATPVNAGTYMVNVSFASNDEWKEFYDVNIKLVIKPAKIESFTVPTASELTE
;
A
#
# COMPACT_ATOMS: atom_id res chain seq x y z
N ASN A 1 -12.94 17.81 -21.64
CA ASN A 1 -12.04 18.03 -22.81
C ASN A 1 -10.65 17.59 -22.39
N GLY A 2 -10.28 16.34 -22.70
CA GLY A 2 -8.96 15.80 -22.37
C GLY A 2 -7.86 16.51 -23.16
N VAL A 3 -6.86 17.02 -22.48
CA VAL A 3 -5.62 17.51 -23.07
C VAL A 3 -4.63 16.34 -23.08
N SER A 4 -4.04 16.03 -24.22
CA SER A 4 -2.97 15.03 -24.31
C SER A 4 -1.68 15.62 -23.73
N LEU A 5 -1.09 14.94 -22.75
CA LEU A 5 0.20 15.29 -22.19
C LEU A 5 1.38 14.70 -22.99
N GLY A 6 1.10 13.90 -24.01
CA GLY A 6 2.12 13.16 -24.76
C GLY A 6 2.86 12.17 -23.85
N GLU A 7 4.18 12.17 -23.91
CA GLU A 7 5.04 11.36 -23.05
C GLU A 7 5.42 12.04 -21.72
N THR A 8 4.89 13.24 -21.46
CA THR A 8 5.16 13.96 -20.21
C THR A 8 4.36 13.34 -19.08
N LEU A 9 5.04 12.96 -18.00
CA LEU A 9 4.37 12.45 -16.80
C LEU A 9 3.56 13.56 -16.13
N PRO A 10 2.31 13.29 -15.71
CA PRO A 10 1.52 14.26 -14.98
C PRO A 10 2.15 14.53 -13.61
N GLN A 11 2.21 15.80 -13.23
CA GLN A 11 2.76 16.26 -11.95
C GLN A 11 1.69 16.85 -11.03
N ASP A 12 0.60 17.36 -11.59
CA ASP A 12 -0.48 17.98 -10.83
C ASP A 12 -1.48 16.94 -10.34
N ALA A 13 -2.16 17.25 -9.24
CA ALA A 13 -3.26 16.44 -8.75
C ALA A 13 -4.41 16.44 -9.77
N GLY A 14 -5.00 15.27 -10.00
CA GLY A 14 -6.06 15.11 -10.98
C GLY A 14 -6.29 13.68 -11.40
N THR A 15 -7.25 13.50 -12.30
CA THR A 15 -7.54 12.20 -12.90
C THR A 15 -7.09 12.19 -14.35
N TYR A 16 -6.22 11.25 -14.69
CA TYR A 16 -5.59 11.13 -16.00
C TYR A 16 -5.98 9.80 -16.64
N THR A 17 -6.19 9.83 -17.95
CA THR A 17 -6.36 8.61 -18.73
C THR A 17 -5.02 8.24 -19.35
N VAL A 18 -4.54 7.06 -19.06
CA VAL A 18 -3.32 6.49 -19.64
C VAL A 18 -3.73 5.57 -20.79
N ASN A 19 -3.33 5.91 -22.01
CA ASN A 19 -3.54 5.06 -23.17
C ASN A 19 -2.31 4.19 -23.38
N ILE A 20 -2.50 2.89 -23.34
CA ILE A 20 -1.45 1.89 -23.54
C ILE A 20 -1.68 1.32 -24.94
N THR A 21 -0.79 1.62 -25.87
CA THR A 21 -0.91 1.15 -27.25
C THR A 21 0.31 0.33 -27.66
N ARG A 22 0.07 -0.76 -28.35
CA ARG A 22 1.07 -1.51 -29.07
C ARG A 22 0.65 -1.59 -30.53
N PRO A 23 1.46 -1.09 -31.46
CA PRO A 23 1.16 -1.24 -32.89
C PRO A 23 1.20 -2.72 -33.29
N GLU A 24 0.52 -3.03 -34.40
CA GLU A 24 0.60 -4.33 -35.04
C GLU A 24 2.00 -4.57 -35.61
N ASP A 25 2.49 -5.79 -35.47
CA ASP A 25 3.70 -6.28 -36.13
C ASP A 25 3.47 -7.68 -36.68
N ASP A 26 4.49 -8.29 -37.27
CA ASP A 26 4.40 -9.60 -37.92
C ASP A 26 3.97 -10.76 -36.98
N LEU A 27 4.07 -10.57 -35.67
CA LEU A 27 3.80 -11.59 -34.65
C LEU A 27 2.55 -11.30 -33.81
N TYR A 28 2.14 -10.03 -33.68
CA TYR A 28 1.09 -9.64 -32.77
C TYR A 28 0.16 -8.58 -33.39
N LYS A 29 -1.12 -8.71 -33.10
CA LYS A 29 -2.12 -7.68 -33.46
C LYS A 29 -1.95 -6.41 -32.63
N ALA A 30 -2.39 -5.30 -33.20
CA ALA A 30 -2.47 -4.04 -32.46
C ALA A 30 -3.34 -4.20 -31.19
N VAL A 31 -2.89 -3.63 -30.08
CA VAL A 31 -3.63 -3.57 -28.82
C VAL A 31 -3.70 -2.11 -28.36
N SER A 32 -4.88 -1.71 -27.93
CA SER A 32 -5.09 -0.41 -27.31
C SER A 32 -5.99 -0.58 -26.10
N GLU A 33 -5.46 -0.20 -24.93
CA GLU A 33 -6.15 -0.28 -23.64
C GLU A 33 -6.05 1.07 -22.93
N THR A 34 -6.97 1.33 -22.02
CA THR A 34 -6.97 2.55 -21.21
C THR A 34 -6.94 2.20 -19.74
N ALA A 35 -6.16 2.97 -18.98
CA ALA A 35 -6.13 2.92 -17.52
C ALA A 35 -6.40 4.31 -16.95
N THR A 36 -6.88 4.38 -15.72
CA THR A 36 -7.06 5.63 -15.00
C THR A 36 -5.96 5.78 -13.95
N LEU A 37 -5.23 6.90 -14.02
CA LEU A 37 -4.29 7.32 -12.99
C LEU A 37 -4.92 8.46 -12.19
N VAL A 38 -4.99 8.33 -10.88
CA VAL A 38 -5.46 9.38 -9.98
C VAL A 38 -4.28 9.87 -9.15
N ILE A 39 -3.96 11.16 -9.25
CA ILE A 39 -3.02 11.84 -8.38
C ILE A 39 -3.85 12.68 -7.40
N ASN A 40 -3.84 12.29 -6.14
CA ASN A 40 -4.56 13.02 -5.10
C ASN A 40 -3.82 14.30 -4.73
N LYS A 41 -4.58 15.31 -4.26
CA LYS A 41 -3.97 16.51 -3.69
C LYS A 41 -3.16 16.15 -2.45
N ALA A 42 -2.06 16.84 -2.25
CA ALA A 42 -1.23 16.70 -1.07
C ALA A 42 -1.76 17.54 0.11
N GLY A 43 -1.46 17.11 1.33
CA GLY A 43 -1.62 17.94 2.52
C GLY A 43 -0.49 18.97 2.64
N MET A 44 -0.72 19.99 3.45
CA MET A 44 0.34 20.94 3.85
C MET A 44 1.00 20.47 5.14
N ALA A 45 2.32 20.66 5.26
CA ALA A 45 3.06 20.34 6.48
C ALA A 45 3.35 21.61 7.29
N LEU A 46 3.12 21.51 8.61
CA LEU A 46 3.43 22.54 9.57
C LEU A 46 4.90 22.43 9.99
N LYS A 47 5.65 23.54 9.88
CA LYS A 47 7.05 23.61 10.32
C LYS A 47 7.19 24.01 11.79
N SER A 48 6.20 24.75 12.30
CA SER A 48 6.18 25.20 13.69
C SER A 48 4.75 25.22 14.21
N VAL A 49 4.59 25.10 15.51
CA VAL A 49 3.26 25.26 16.15
C VAL A 49 2.78 26.68 15.88
N PRO A 50 1.55 26.87 15.37
CA PRO A 50 1.01 28.20 15.19
C PRO A 50 0.93 28.95 16.52
N THR A 51 1.35 30.20 16.52
CA THR A 51 1.21 31.08 17.67
C THR A 51 0.12 32.09 17.40
N LEU A 52 -0.66 32.39 18.45
CA LEU A 52 -1.73 33.36 18.42
C LEU A 52 -1.33 34.54 19.30
N ASN A 53 -1.26 35.72 18.70
CA ASN A 53 -1.02 36.98 19.44
C ASN A 53 -2.22 37.92 19.17
N GLY A 54 -3.15 37.93 20.12
CA GLY A 54 -4.43 38.61 19.90
C GLY A 54 -5.22 37.97 18.79
N ASN A 55 -5.38 38.66 17.67
CA ASN A 55 -6.04 38.16 16.46
C ASN A 55 -5.06 37.72 15.36
N ASP A 56 -3.75 37.90 15.59
CA ASP A 56 -2.73 37.59 14.61
C ASP A 56 -2.21 36.16 14.79
N VAL A 57 -2.32 35.38 13.72
CA VAL A 57 -1.77 34.02 13.67
C VAL A 57 -0.43 34.04 12.96
N THR A 58 0.59 33.52 13.62
CA THR A 58 1.88 33.28 12.99
C THR A 58 2.10 31.78 12.87
N ALA A 59 2.37 31.28 11.65
CA ALA A 59 2.68 29.90 11.37
C ALA A 59 3.63 29.79 10.19
N GLU A 60 4.49 28.77 10.23
CA GLU A 60 5.33 28.40 9.08
C GLU A 60 4.88 27.04 8.55
N LEU A 61 4.60 27.00 7.26
CA LEU A 61 4.23 25.78 6.53
C LEU A 61 5.26 25.50 5.45
N THR A 62 5.28 24.25 4.97
CA THR A 62 6.15 23.84 3.87
C THR A 62 5.71 24.39 2.52
N GLN A 63 4.43 24.78 2.42
CA GLN A 63 3.82 25.32 1.20
C GLN A 63 3.44 26.78 1.39
N ASP A 64 3.46 27.52 0.29
CA ASP A 64 3.00 28.91 0.27
C ASP A 64 1.52 29.00 0.57
N ILE A 65 1.17 29.86 1.51
CA ILE A 65 -0.21 30.09 1.94
C ILE A 65 -0.79 31.27 1.16
N ALA A 66 -2.00 31.10 0.65
CA ALA A 66 -2.78 32.20 0.05
C ALA A 66 -3.52 33.00 1.11
N ASP A 67 -4.04 32.32 2.13
CA ASP A 67 -4.88 32.92 3.17
C ASP A 67 -4.80 32.12 4.46
N ILE A 68 -4.85 32.83 5.58
CA ILE A 68 -5.00 32.29 6.92
C ILE A 68 -6.32 32.86 7.44
N ALA A 69 -7.36 32.00 7.47
CA ALA A 69 -8.65 32.41 8.00
C ALA A 69 -8.72 32.10 9.49
N TRP A 70 -8.75 33.13 10.27
CA TRP A 70 -9.05 33.10 11.71
C TRP A 70 -10.26 33.99 11.96
N ASN A 71 -11.31 33.43 12.54
CA ASN A 71 -12.47 34.22 12.89
C ASN A 71 -12.84 34.02 14.37
N PRO A 72 -12.27 34.85 15.26
CA PRO A 72 -12.53 34.77 16.69
C PRO A 72 -13.97 35.11 17.08
N GLY A 73 -14.74 35.77 16.20
CA GLY A 73 -16.10 36.24 16.50
C GLY A 73 -17.23 35.27 16.12
N SER A 74 -16.96 34.20 15.34
CA SER A 74 -18.04 33.27 14.96
C SER A 74 -18.14 32.09 15.91
N VAL A 75 -18.62 32.33 17.11
CA VAL A 75 -18.82 31.33 18.17
C VAL A 75 -19.64 30.12 17.70
N SER A 76 -20.59 30.30 16.81
CA SER A 76 -21.45 29.22 16.29
C SER A 76 -20.69 28.26 15.37
N THR A 77 -19.77 28.73 14.54
CA THR A 77 -18.95 27.91 13.65
C THR A 77 -17.84 27.22 14.43
N LEU A 78 -17.21 27.92 15.36
CA LEU A 78 -16.23 27.37 16.28
C LEU A 78 -16.83 26.30 17.18
N SER A 79 -18.05 26.48 17.69
CA SER A 79 -18.73 25.49 18.52
C SER A 79 -19.00 24.18 17.78
N LYS A 80 -19.37 24.24 16.48
CA LYS A 80 -19.58 23.05 15.65
C LYS A 80 -18.27 22.33 15.32
N LEU A 81 -17.22 23.08 15.03
CA LEU A 81 -15.90 22.53 14.78
C LEU A 81 -15.28 21.96 16.06
N ARG A 82 -15.50 22.57 17.22
CA ARG A 82 -15.17 22.03 18.54
C ARG A 82 -15.80 20.67 18.79
N ALA A 83 -17.10 20.53 18.56
CA ALA A 83 -17.81 19.26 18.75
C ALA A 83 -17.24 18.16 17.83
N ALA A 84 -16.85 18.51 16.60
CA ALA A 84 -16.21 17.58 15.66
C ALA A 84 -14.77 17.21 16.08
N ALA A 85 -14.01 18.17 16.63
CA ALA A 85 -12.60 17.98 16.97
C ALA A 85 -12.34 17.28 18.32
N THR A 86 -13.23 17.47 19.30
CA THR A 86 -12.99 17.02 20.69
C THR A 86 -13.92 15.91 21.17
N GLY A 87 -14.95 15.55 20.41
CA GLY A 87 -15.91 14.49 20.77
C GLY A 87 -16.76 14.79 22.01
N THR A 88 -16.34 15.70 22.88
CA THR A 88 -17.07 16.15 24.08
C THR A 88 -16.73 17.61 24.35
N PRO A 89 -17.69 18.50 24.48
CA PRO A 89 -17.44 19.87 24.87
C PRO A 89 -17.05 19.91 26.35
N THR A 90 -15.79 19.72 26.64
CA THR A 90 -15.19 20.18 27.90
C THR A 90 -14.91 21.67 27.73
N ASN A 91 -14.95 22.41 28.82
CA ASN A 91 -14.83 23.88 28.88
C ASN A 91 -13.52 24.48 28.31
N ASN A 92 -12.74 23.71 27.59
CA ASN A 92 -11.54 24.16 26.91
C ASN A 92 -11.92 24.73 25.56
N GLU A 93 -11.78 26.01 25.39
CA GLU A 93 -12.01 26.67 24.12
C GLU A 93 -10.92 26.27 23.13
N VAL A 94 -11.33 25.75 21.98
CA VAL A 94 -10.44 25.38 20.87
C VAL A 94 -10.68 26.37 19.73
N ASN A 95 -9.61 26.96 19.26
CA ASN A 95 -9.62 27.82 18.10
C ASN A 95 -9.27 27.01 16.84
N VAL A 96 -9.96 27.28 15.76
CA VAL A 96 -9.69 26.66 14.46
C VAL A 96 -9.06 27.71 13.54
N ILE A 97 -7.90 27.38 13.02
CA ILE A 97 -7.21 28.18 12.01
C ILE A 97 -7.23 27.42 10.70
N ARG A 98 -7.85 28.01 9.68
CA ARG A 98 -7.83 27.43 8.34
C ARG A 98 -6.69 28.02 7.53
N PHE A 99 -5.83 27.17 7.03
CA PHE A 99 -4.78 27.50 6.08
C PHE A 99 -5.26 27.13 4.68
N THR A 100 -5.24 28.11 3.77
CA THR A 100 -5.59 27.91 2.37
C THR A 100 -4.35 28.00 1.52
N PRO A 101 -3.95 26.94 0.77
CA PRO A 101 -2.76 26.96 -0.06
C PRO A 101 -2.93 27.93 -1.25
N LYS A 102 -1.84 28.49 -1.74
CA LYS A 102 -1.83 29.23 -3.02
C LYS A 102 -2.13 28.29 -4.18
N ASP A 103 -1.49 27.16 -4.20
CA ASP A 103 -1.75 26.12 -5.18
C ASP A 103 -2.91 25.21 -4.75
N LYS A 104 -4.11 25.68 -5.02
CA LYS A 104 -5.37 24.96 -4.72
C LYS A 104 -5.61 23.77 -5.63
N ASN A 105 -4.84 23.62 -6.70
CA ASN A 105 -4.96 22.47 -7.59
C ASN A 105 -4.27 21.25 -6.97
N ASN A 106 -3.10 21.44 -6.37
CA ASN A 106 -2.27 20.35 -5.86
C ASN A 106 -2.35 20.15 -4.36
N TYR A 107 -2.86 21.13 -3.60
CA TYR A 107 -2.95 21.04 -2.14
C TYR A 107 -4.37 21.30 -1.64
N GLU A 108 -4.77 20.55 -0.60
CA GLU A 108 -6.03 20.78 0.13
C GLU A 108 -5.85 21.84 1.21
N PRO A 109 -6.88 22.68 1.47
CA PRO A 109 -6.91 23.51 2.66
C PRO A 109 -7.00 22.64 3.91
N VAL A 110 -6.36 23.08 5.00
CA VAL A 110 -6.34 22.34 6.26
C VAL A 110 -6.75 23.21 7.43
N ASP A 111 -7.38 22.59 8.42
CA ASP A 111 -7.80 23.20 9.66
C ASP A 111 -6.86 22.75 10.79
N TYR A 112 -6.28 23.72 11.49
CA TYR A 112 -5.47 23.48 12.68
C TYR A 112 -6.22 23.93 13.93
N TYR A 113 -6.21 23.07 14.96
CA TYR A 113 -6.93 23.28 16.20
C TYR A 113 -5.96 23.72 17.30
N ILE A 114 -6.17 24.90 17.87
CA ILE A 114 -5.37 25.44 18.98
C ILE A 114 -6.25 25.57 20.22
N ALA A 115 -5.78 25.11 21.35
CA ALA A 115 -6.42 25.38 22.65
C ALA A 115 -6.28 26.88 22.98
N VAL A 116 -7.35 27.50 23.52
CA VAL A 116 -7.35 28.89 23.98
C VAL A 116 -6.94 28.93 25.44
N GLY A 117 -5.88 29.63 25.76
CA GLY A 117 -5.34 29.79 27.10
C GLY A 117 -3.80 29.74 27.10
N GLU A 118 -3.16 29.94 28.24
CA GLU A 118 -1.75 29.58 28.40
C GLU A 118 -1.62 28.06 28.22
N VAL A 119 -1.10 27.68 27.09
CA VAL A 119 -0.95 26.26 26.74
C VAL A 119 0.40 25.81 27.27
N GLU A 120 0.39 25.00 28.31
CA GLU A 120 1.60 24.29 28.70
C GLU A 120 2.02 23.39 27.54
N PRO A 121 3.24 23.53 26.99
CA PRO A 121 3.74 22.61 26.01
C PRO A 121 3.98 21.25 26.65
N VAL A 122 3.66 20.19 25.91
CA VAL A 122 4.02 18.82 26.25
C VAL A 122 4.86 18.24 25.12
N THR A 123 5.77 17.34 25.45
CA THR A 123 6.70 16.76 24.50
C THR A 123 6.14 15.49 23.88
N LEU A 124 6.11 15.46 22.55
CA LEU A 124 5.84 14.27 21.77
C LEU A 124 7.17 13.69 21.27
N THR A 125 7.45 12.45 21.61
CA THR A 125 8.59 11.70 21.09
C THR A 125 8.07 10.58 20.20
N THR A 126 8.44 10.61 18.90
CA THR A 126 8.10 9.55 17.96
C THR A 126 9.30 9.21 17.07
N LYS A 127 9.27 8.01 16.50
CA LYS A 127 10.19 7.57 15.46
C LYS A 127 9.40 6.78 14.43
N ASP A 128 9.79 6.89 13.16
CA ASP A 128 9.14 6.17 12.05
C ASP A 128 7.60 6.32 12.09
N THR A 129 7.15 7.55 12.35
CA THR A 129 5.75 7.87 12.57
C THR A 129 5.40 9.16 11.84
N TYR A 130 4.36 9.14 11.05
CA TYR A 130 3.75 10.32 10.48
C TYR A 130 2.72 10.87 11.47
N VAL A 131 2.84 12.15 11.81
CA VAL A 131 2.00 12.81 12.81
C VAL A 131 1.19 13.89 12.13
N THR A 132 -0.11 13.91 12.35
CA THR A 132 -1.00 14.95 11.83
C THR A 132 -1.92 15.52 12.91
N ASN A 133 -2.35 16.75 12.69
CA ASN A 133 -3.42 17.40 13.42
C ASN A 133 -4.43 17.94 12.40
N GLY A 134 -5.63 17.40 12.39
CA GLY A 134 -6.66 17.81 11.42
C GLY A 134 -6.24 17.65 9.95
N GLY A 135 -5.38 16.68 9.64
CA GLY A 135 -4.82 16.45 8.31
C GLY A 135 -3.53 17.25 7.99
N LEU A 136 -3.10 18.15 8.88
CA LEU A 136 -1.86 18.88 8.75
C LEU A 136 -0.71 18.12 9.40
N GLU A 137 0.40 17.93 8.69
CA GLU A 137 1.59 17.29 9.24
C GLU A 137 2.19 18.12 10.38
N VAL A 138 2.51 17.45 11.49
CA VAL A 138 3.13 18.03 12.67
C VAL A 138 4.55 17.52 12.78
N THR A 139 5.51 18.42 12.58
CA THR A 139 6.96 18.09 12.70
C THR A 139 7.56 18.58 14.02
N SER A 140 6.80 19.35 14.81
CA SER A 140 7.23 19.83 16.13
C SER A 140 7.15 18.71 17.17
N THR A 141 8.14 18.67 18.05
CA THR A 141 8.13 17.81 19.24
C THR A 141 7.41 18.47 20.42
N GLU A 142 7.27 19.79 20.44
CA GLU A 142 6.49 20.52 21.44
C GLU A 142 5.07 20.72 20.93
N ILE A 143 4.13 20.18 21.66
CA ILE A 143 2.70 20.14 21.31
C ILE A 143 1.92 20.82 22.42
N ALA A 144 0.93 21.61 22.05
CA ALA A 144 0.00 22.21 22.99
C ALA A 144 -0.76 21.11 23.77
N LYS A 145 -0.74 21.18 25.10
CA LYS A 145 -1.50 20.24 25.96
C LYS A 145 -2.98 20.23 25.57
N GLY A 146 -3.57 19.04 25.47
CA GLY A 146 -4.93 18.83 25.02
C GLY A 146 -5.11 18.70 23.50
N THR A 147 -4.03 18.87 22.72
CA THR A 147 -4.09 18.70 21.26
C THR A 147 -4.35 17.23 20.89
N LYS A 148 -5.30 17.02 19.98
CA LYS A 148 -5.53 15.71 19.36
C LYS A 148 -4.61 15.56 18.14
N LEU A 149 -3.94 14.42 18.09
CA LEU A 149 -3.07 14.06 16.99
C LEU A 149 -3.49 12.72 16.42
N THR A 150 -3.28 12.56 15.12
CA THR A 150 -3.34 11.27 14.46
C THR A 150 -1.90 10.82 14.21
N LEU A 151 -1.57 9.63 14.72
CA LEU A 151 -0.27 8.99 14.54
C LEU A 151 -0.43 7.84 13.56
N LYS A 152 0.44 7.78 12.54
CA LYS A 152 0.50 6.68 11.59
C LYS A 152 1.91 6.14 11.53
N ALA A 153 2.08 4.86 11.85
CA ALA A 153 3.37 4.21 11.75
C ALA A 153 3.78 4.06 10.27
N ILE A 154 5.06 4.33 9.98
CA ILE A 154 5.65 4.19 8.65
C ILE A 154 6.64 3.05 8.70
N ALA A 155 6.25 1.90 8.17
CA ALA A 155 7.13 0.75 8.15
C ALA A 155 8.31 0.98 7.20
N PRO A 156 9.55 0.69 7.64
CA PRO A 156 10.70 0.64 6.75
C PRO A 156 10.51 -0.40 5.64
N GLU A 157 11.23 -0.22 4.53
CA GLU A 157 11.18 -1.16 3.41
C GLU A 157 11.43 -2.60 3.86
N GLY A 158 10.60 -3.52 3.40
CA GLY A 158 10.69 -4.93 3.74
C GLY A 158 10.24 -5.29 5.16
N GLN A 159 9.59 -4.38 5.86
CA GLN A 159 9.02 -4.60 7.18
C GLN A 159 7.52 -4.29 7.19
N ARG A 160 6.81 -4.84 8.18
CA ARG A 160 5.41 -4.52 8.46
C ARG A 160 5.24 -4.02 9.88
N PHE A 161 4.25 -3.18 10.10
CA PHE A 161 3.85 -2.76 11.43
C PHE A 161 3.22 -3.93 12.19
N VAL A 162 3.56 -4.06 13.47
CA VAL A 162 3.00 -5.08 14.37
C VAL A 162 2.11 -4.43 15.41
N LYS A 163 2.65 -3.44 16.12
CA LYS A 163 1.96 -2.79 17.24
C LYS A 163 2.69 -1.52 17.68
N TRP A 164 2.02 -0.74 18.49
CA TRP A 164 2.66 0.29 19.31
C TRP A 164 3.22 -0.34 20.58
N LYS A 165 4.44 0.03 20.96
CA LYS A 165 5.19 -0.57 22.08
C LYS A 165 4.54 -0.27 23.44
N GLU A 166 3.99 0.92 23.61
CA GLU A 166 3.54 1.48 24.88
C GLU A 166 2.28 0.80 25.42
N ASP A 167 1.37 0.39 24.53
CA ASP A 167 0.06 -0.16 24.92
C ASP A 167 -0.36 -1.40 24.13
N ASN A 168 0.52 -1.90 23.24
CA ASN A 168 0.27 -3.03 22.33
C ASN A 168 -0.91 -2.82 21.34
N ASP A 169 -1.32 -1.57 21.07
CA ASP A 169 -2.31 -1.28 20.06
C ASP A 169 -1.80 -1.73 18.67
N THR A 170 -2.62 -2.47 17.94
CA THR A 170 -2.29 -3.04 16.61
C THR A 170 -2.81 -2.21 15.45
N ASN A 171 -3.47 -1.09 15.72
CA ASN A 171 -3.90 -0.17 14.68
C ASN A 171 -2.70 0.64 14.18
N ILE A 172 -2.38 0.51 12.91
CA ILE A 172 -1.27 1.25 12.27
C ILE A 172 -1.47 2.77 12.37
N GLU A 173 -2.72 3.21 12.38
CA GLU A 173 -3.14 4.60 12.55
C GLU A 173 -4.02 4.73 13.78
N ARG A 174 -3.75 5.74 14.61
CA ARG A 174 -4.46 5.97 15.87
C ARG A 174 -4.59 7.44 16.22
N GLU A 175 -5.64 7.80 16.94
CA GLU A 175 -5.78 9.13 17.54
C GLU A 175 -5.27 9.13 18.98
N VAL A 176 -4.55 10.19 19.35
CA VAL A 176 -4.06 10.42 20.71
C VAL A 176 -4.37 11.86 21.13
N THR A 177 -4.54 12.08 22.44
CA THR A 177 -4.67 13.42 23.01
C THR A 177 -3.47 13.70 23.89
N MET A 178 -2.73 14.74 23.57
CA MET A 178 -1.49 15.11 24.26
C MET A 178 -1.79 15.81 25.61
N ASN A 179 -2.02 15.05 26.67
CA ASN A 179 -2.29 15.59 28.01
C ASN A 179 -1.03 15.73 28.89
N ALA A 180 0.04 15.08 28.51
CA ALA A 180 1.36 15.07 29.14
C ALA A 180 2.41 14.68 28.10
N ASP A 181 3.69 14.76 28.47
CA ASP A 181 4.78 14.20 27.68
C ASP A 181 4.49 12.74 27.34
N ALA A 182 4.64 12.38 26.09
CA ALA A 182 4.35 11.04 25.62
C ALA A 182 5.35 10.56 24.57
N THR A 183 5.59 9.27 24.60
CA THR A 183 6.41 8.57 23.59
C THR A 183 5.54 7.54 22.91
N TYR A 184 5.63 7.48 21.58
CA TYR A 184 4.96 6.46 20.78
C TYR A 184 5.97 5.81 19.84
N THR A 185 6.18 4.52 20.01
CA THR A 185 7.19 3.75 19.29
C THR A 185 6.52 2.61 18.54
N PRO A 186 6.46 2.66 17.21
CA PRO A 186 5.98 1.54 16.43
C PRO A 186 6.97 0.38 16.47
N VAL A 187 6.45 -0.82 16.53
CA VAL A 187 7.22 -2.07 16.45
C VAL A 187 6.98 -2.67 15.07
N PHE A 188 8.06 -2.97 14.38
CA PHE A 188 8.04 -3.58 13.07
C PHE A 188 8.68 -4.96 13.09
N GLU A 189 8.27 -5.81 12.17
CA GLU A 189 8.93 -7.08 11.90
C GLU A 189 9.18 -7.23 10.39
N ALA A 190 10.17 -8.05 10.03
CA ALA A 190 10.46 -8.31 8.63
C ALA A 190 9.30 -9.02 7.93
N LEU A 191 9.04 -8.64 6.69
CA LEU A 191 8.13 -9.40 5.83
C LEU A 191 8.68 -10.81 5.63
N LYS A 192 7.79 -11.79 5.62
CA LYS A 192 8.11 -13.18 5.30
C LYS A 192 8.63 -13.28 3.87
N THR A 193 9.53 -14.21 3.63
CA THR A 193 10.07 -14.49 2.30
C THR A 193 9.72 -15.88 1.86
N LEU A 194 9.38 -16.03 0.58
CA LEU A 194 9.20 -17.34 -0.03
C LEU A 194 10.55 -17.91 -0.47
N SER A 195 10.72 -19.21 -0.33
CA SER A 195 11.90 -19.91 -0.85
C SER A 195 11.52 -21.22 -1.53
N ILE A 196 12.07 -21.45 -2.72
CA ILE A 196 11.79 -22.68 -3.48
C ILE A 196 12.47 -23.86 -2.80
N LYS A 197 11.65 -24.82 -2.39
CA LYS A 197 12.05 -26.10 -1.82
C LYS A 197 12.55 -27.08 -2.89
N ASN A 198 11.80 -27.21 -3.98
CA ASN A 198 12.10 -28.15 -5.06
C ASN A 198 12.10 -27.42 -6.40
N ARG A 199 13.22 -27.55 -7.12
CA ARG A 199 13.35 -27.02 -8.48
C ARG A 199 13.09 -28.07 -9.58
N LEU A 200 12.90 -29.32 -9.18
CA LEU A 200 12.53 -30.41 -10.06
C LEU A 200 11.34 -31.15 -9.45
N ILE A 201 10.23 -31.17 -10.18
CA ILE A 201 9.02 -31.88 -9.80
C ILE A 201 8.75 -32.91 -10.87
N GLU A 202 8.61 -34.16 -10.48
CA GLU A 202 8.36 -35.27 -11.37
C GLU A 202 6.96 -35.82 -11.17
N LYS A 203 6.24 -36.00 -12.27
CA LYS A 203 4.90 -36.61 -12.30
C LYS A 203 4.84 -37.68 -13.38
N SER A 204 3.90 -38.58 -13.27
CA SER A 204 3.63 -39.57 -14.31
C SER A 204 2.48 -39.11 -15.19
N TYR A 205 2.60 -39.37 -16.47
CA TYR A 205 1.53 -39.11 -17.42
C TYR A 205 0.28 -39.93 -17.07
N ASP A 206 -0.86 -39.27 -16.99
CA ASP A 206 -2.17 -39.86 -16.71
C ASP A 206 -3.28 -39.36 -17.67
N GLY A 207 -2.90 -38.53 -18.66
CA GLY A 207 -3.82 -37.94 -19.61
C GLY A 207 -4.47 -36.64 -19.13
N ALA A 208 -4.26 -36.23 -17.87
CA ALA A 208 -4.79 -35.00 -17.31
C ALA A 208 -3.72 -33.88 -17.30
N ILE A 209 -4.19 -32.64 -17.08
CA ILE A 209 -3.28 -31.50 -16.87
C ILE A 209 -2.54 -31.69 -15.54
N GLN A 210 -1.22 -31.70 -15.60
CA GLN A 210 -0.35 -31.84 -14.44
C GLN A 210 -0.03 -30.47 -13.84
N VAL A 211 -0.67 -30.12 -12.74
CA VAL A 211 -0.40 -28.88 -12.01
C VAL A 211 0.57 -29.13 -10.86
N VAL A 212 1.45 -28.15 -10.62
CA VAL A 212 2.33 -28.15 -9.45
C VAL A 212 1.59 -27.52 -8.29
N SER A 213 1.57 -28.16 -7.14
CA SER A 213 0.98 -27.62 -5.93
C SER A 213 1.97 -26.68 -5.21
N LEU A 214 1.44 -25.73 -4.45
CA LEU A 214 2.30 -24.83 -3.66
C LEU A 214 3.09 -25.58 -2.59
N SER A 215 2.54 -26.67 -2.03
CA SER A 215 3.23 -27.53 -1.07
C SER A 215 4.40 -28.33 -1.68
N GLU A 216 4.42 -28.54 -3.00
CA GLU A 216 5.58 -29.11 -3.70
C GLU A 216 6.69 -28.07 -3.87
N LEU A 217 6.33 -26.79 -3.95
CA LEU A 217 7.26 -25.69 -4.22
C LEU A 217 7.86 -25.07 -2.96
N PHE A 218 7.08 -24.93 -1.90
CA PHE A 218 7.42 -24.16 -0.71
C PHE A 218 7.34 -25.01 0.57
N ASN A 219 8.14 -24.63 1.57
CA ASN A 219 8.06 -25.19 2.92
C ASN A 219 7.22 -24.32 3.86
N GLU A 220 7.05 -23.05 3.51
CA GLU A 220 6.38 -22.06 4.32
C GLU A 220 4.89 -22.41 4.49
N THR A 221 4.33 -22.07 5.64
CA THR A 221 2.90 -22.24 5.95
C THR A 221 2.19 -20.89 5.93
N GLY A 222 0.88 -20.90 5.71
CA GLY A 222 0.09 -19.67 5.61
C GLY A 222 0.43 -18.84 4.36
N LEU A 223 0.69 -19.55 3.26
CA LEU A 223 0.98 -18.93 1.97
C LEU A 223 -0.21 -18.10 1.46
N PRO A 224 0.03 -17.00 0.76
CA PRO A 224 -1.02 -16.23 0.08
C PRO A 224 -1.44 -16.94 -1.22
N GLU A 225 -2.07 -18.11 -1.09
CA GLU A 225 -2.30 -19.06 -2.19
C GLU A 225 -3.04 -18.43 -3.38
N ASN A 226 -3.99 -17.54 -3.12
CA ASN A 226 -4.78 -16.87 -4.17
C ASN A 226 -4.02 -15.76 -4.91
N GLU A 227 -2.87 -15.36 -4.39
CA GLU A 227 -2.04 -14.28 -4.94
C GLU A 227 -0.81 -14.83 -5.67
N ILE A 228 -0.45 -16.11 -5.41
CA ILE A 228 0.67 -16.77 -6.08
C ILE A 228 0.23 -17.25 -7.47
N VAL A 229 0.90 -16.77 -8.49
CA VAL A 229 0.61 -17.11 -9.88
C VAL A 229 1.64 -18.10 -10.40
N LEU A 230 1.14 -19.25 -10.91
CA LEU A 230 1.93 -20.26 -11.61
C LEU A 230 1.64 -20.19 -13.11
N LYS A 231 2.69 -20.05 -13.92
CA LYS A 231 2.60 -20.13 -15.38
C LYS A 231 3.51 -21.23 -15.90
N TYR A 232 3.04 -21.95 -16.91
CA TYR A 232 3.77 -23.06 -17.51
C TYR A 232 4.22 -22.67 -18.91
N ALA A 233 5.45 -23.07 -19.24
CA ALA A 233 6.03 -22.84 -20.57
C ALA A 233 6.78 -24.10 -21.04
N ASN A 234 6.93 -24.24 -22.33
CA ASN A 234 7.88 -25.18 -22.92
C ASN A 234 9.33 -24.74 -22.65
N VAL A 235 10.29 -25.61 -22.91
CA VAL A 235 11.72 -25.30 -22.71
C VAL A 235 12.18 -24.13 -23.62
N ASP A 236 11.50 -23.91 -24.76
CA ASP A 236 11.76 -22.80 -25.67
C ASP A 236 11.13 -21.46 -25.21
N GLY A 237 10.42 -21.45 -24.07
CA GLY A 237 9.76 -20.29 -23.52
C GLY A 237 8.34 -20.04 -24.01
N SER A 238 7.82 -20.82 -24.96
CA SER A 238 6.45 -20.71 -25.41
C SER A 238 5.47 -21.17 -24.32
N SER A 239 4.30 -20.53 -24.22
CA SER A 239 3.27 -20.91 -23.24
C SER A 239 2.83 -22.36 -23.45
N ALA A 240 2.63 -23.10 -22.37
CA ALA A 240 2.29 -24.51 -22.43
C ALA A 240 1.19 -24.89 -21.42
N THR A 241 0.41 -25.91 -21.80
CA THR A 241 -0.46 -26.65 -20.89
C THR A 241 0.18 -28.02 -20.65
N PRO A 242 0.66 -28.34 -19.42
CA PRO A 242 1.44 -29.55 -19.18
C PRO A 242 0.54 -30.78 -19.10
N VAL A 243 0.26 -31.41 -20.24
CA VAL A 243 -0.50 -32.66 -20.36
C VAL A 243 0.41 -33.80 -20.79
N ASN A 244 1.19 -33.61 -21.85
CA ASN A 244 1.99 -34.66 -22.45
C ASN A 244 3.29 -34.93 -21.68
N ALA A 245 3.80 -36.16 -21.81
CA ALA A 245 5.13 -36.47 -21.29
C ALA A 245 6.19 -35.54 -21.89
N GLY A 246 7.03 -34.96 -21.05
CA GLY A 246 8.03 -33.97 -21.45
C GLY A 246 8.50 -33.12 -20.28
N THR A 247 9.31 -32.11 -20.60
CA THR A 247 9.81 -31.15 -19.60
C THR A 247 9.16 -29.79 -19.85
N TYR A 248 8.62 -29.19 -18.79
CA TYR A 248 8.01 -27.89 -18.77
C TYR A 248 8.73 -26.99 -17.75
N MET A 249 8.78 -25.70 -18.06
CA MET A 249 9.25 -24.68 -17.12
C MET A 249 8.04 -24.15 -16.33
N VAL A 250 8.22 -23.97 -15.03
CA VAL A 250 7.20 -23.39 -14.14
C VAL A 250 7.70 -22.05 -13.65
N ASN A 251 7.00 -21.00 -14.04
CA ASN A 251 7.29 -19.65 -13.59
C ASN A 251 6.36 -19.33 -12.42
N VAL A 252 6.95 -18.93 -11.30
CA VAL A 252 6.23 -18.56 -10.09
C VAL A 252 6.40 -17.07 -9.89
N SER A 253 5.30 -16.37 -9.66
CA SER A 253 5.33 -14.95 -9.31
C SER A 253 4.33 -14.62 -8.21
N PHE A 254 4.73 -13.71 -7.36
CA PHE A 254 3.92 -13.17 -6.29
C PHE A 254 4.31 -11.70 -6.11
N ALA A 255 3.33 -10.79 -6.12
CA ALA A 255 3.53 -9.40 -5.73
C ALA A 255 3.52 -9.29 -4.20
N SER A 256 4.30 -8.37 -3.62
CA SER A 256 4.31 -8.15 -2.18
C SER A 256 2.93 -7.80 -1.63
N ASN A 257 2.66 -8.22 -0.40
CA ASN A 257 1.51 -7.79 0.38
C ASN A 257 1.94 -7.40 1.80
N ASP A 258 0.98 -7.23 2.73
CA ASP A 258 1.25 -6.78 4.10
C ASP A 258 2.04 -7.79 4.95
N GLU A 259 2.16 -9.04 4.54
CA GLU A 259 2.87 -10.09 5.27
C GLU A 259 4.09 -10.64 4.55
N TRP A 260 4.08 -10.64 3.22
CA TRP A 260 5.03 -11.33 2.38
C TRP A 260 5.72 -10.39 1.40
N LYS A 261 7.03 -10.58 1.25
CA LYS A 261 7.85 -9.89 0.24
C LYS A 261 7.56 -10.47 -1.15
N GLU A 262 7.68 -9.64 -2.18
CA GLU A 262 7.60 -10.07 -3.57
C GLU A 262 8.50 -11.27 -3.88
N PHE A 263 8.05 -12.12 -4.77
CA PHE A 263 8.79 -13.31 -5.18
C PHE A 263 8.65 -13.57 -6.68
N TYR A 264 9.75 -13.96 -7.30
CA TYR A 264 9.79 -14.36 -8.69
C TYR A 264 10.83 -15.43 -8.91
N ASP A 265 10.46 -16.56 -9.54
CA ASP A 265 11.37 -17.62 -9.94
C ASP A 265 10.92 -18.26 -11.26
N VAL A 266 11.87 -18.54 -12.15
CA VAL A 266 11.63 -19.15 -13.48
C VAL A 266 12.46 -20.42 -13.69
N ASN A 267 13.20 -20.88 -12.66
CA ASN A 267 14.13 -22.00 -12.76
C ASN A 267 13.56 -23.31 -12.20
N ILE A 268 12.24 -23.50 -12.29
CA ILE A 268 11.58 -24.70 -11.80
C ILE A 268 11.17 -25.55 -13.00
N LYS A 269 11.45 -26.85 -12.92
CA LYS A 269 11.13 -27.83 -13.97
C LYS A 269 10.05 -28.80 -13.47
N LEU A 270 9.01 -28.95 -14.28
CA LEU A 270 8.05 -30.05 -14.17
C LEU A 270 8.40 -31.08 -15.26
N VAL A 271 8.72 -32.27 -14.87
CA VAL A 271 8.96 -33.41 -15.77
C VAL A 271 7.82 -34.39 -15.68
N ILE A 272 7.07 -34.54 -16.76
CA ILE A 272 6.03 -35.57 -16.90
C ILE A 272 6.66 -36.80 -17.55
N LYS A 273 6.81 -37.86 -16.79
CA LYS A 273 7.35 -39.13 -17.27
C LYS A 273 6.30 -39.89 -18.08
N PRO A 274 6.65 -40.59 -19.15
CA PRO A 274 5.73 -41.46 -19.86
C PRO A 274 5.08 -42.48 -18.94
N ALA A 275 3.80 -42.80 -19.16
CA ALA A 275 3.15 -43.90 -18.46
C ALA A 275 3.83 -45.21 -18.81
N LYS A 276 3.95 -46.08 -17.82
CA LYS A 276 4.38 -47.47 -18.06
C LYS A 276 3.24 -48.29 -18.61
N ILE A 277 3.52 -49.12 -19.61
CA ILE A 277 2.59 -50.16 -20.04
C ILE A 277 2.74 -51.29 -19.02
N GLU A 278 1.73 -51.45 -18.18
CA GLU A 278 1.76 -52.46 -17.11
C GLU A 278 1.38 -53.86 -17.62
N SER A 279 0.49 -53.92 -18.60
CA SER A 279 0.10 -55.18 -19.24
C SER A 279 -0.39 -54.93 -20.67
N PHE A 280 -0.20 -55.92 -21.53
CA PHE A 280 -0.83 -55.97 -22.85
C PHE A 280 -1.16 -57.42 -23.16
N THR A 281 -2.28 -57.65 -23.86
CA THR A 281 -2.65 -58.97 -24.34
C THR A 281 -1.96 -59.17 -25.68
N VAL A 282 -1.15 -60.20 -25.79
CA VAL A 282 -0.56 -60.62 -27.05
C VAL A 282 -1.63 -61.34 -27.86
N PRO A 283 -1.93 -60.91 -29.09
CA PRO A 283 -2.86 -61.63 -29.96
C PRO A 283 -2.37 -63.08 -30.16
N THR A 284 -3.29 -64.02 -30.05
CA THR A 284 -2.96 -65.43 -30.31
C THR A 284 -3.02 -65.69 -31.82
N ALA A 285 -2.17 -66.61 -32.29
CA ALA A 285 -2.08 -66.93 -33.72
C ALA A 285 -3.37 -67.47 -34.35
N SER A 286 -4.37 -67.87 -33.56
CA SER A 286 -5.71 -68.27 -34.00
C SER A 286 -6.59 -67.12 -34.51
N GLU A 287 -6.19 -65.87 -34.27
CA GLU A 287 -6.89 -64.67 -34.79
C GLU A 287 -6.33 -64.18 -36.15
N LEU A 288 -5.27 -64.82 -36.65
CA LEU A 288 -4.66 -64.60 -37.94
C LEU A 288 -5.24 -65.62 -38.96
N THR A 289 -6.53 -65.52 -39.25
CA THR A 289 -7.11 -66.25 -40.38
C THR A 289 -7.02 -65.38 -41.62
N GLU A 290 -6.50 -65.97 -42.69
CA GLU A 290 -6.28 -65.39 -44.03
C GLU A 290 -7.48 -64.62 -44.60
#